data_9ed780a90340097e3c9d3cd5fa0dc0cb
#
_entry.id   9ed780a90340097e3c9d3cd5fa0dc0cb
#
_cell.length_a   1.000
_cell.length_b   1.000
_cell.length_c   1.000
_cell.angle_alpha   90.00
_cell.angle_beta   90.00
_cell.angle_gamma   90.00
#
_symmetry.space_group_name_H-M   'P 1'
#
loop_
_entity.id
_entity.type
_entity.pdbx_description
1 polymer ?
#
loop_
_entity_poly.entity_id
_entity_poly.type
_entity_poly.pdbx_seq_one_letter_code
_entity_poly.pdbx_strand_id
1 'polypeptide(L)'
;MPHTHEDTRAVHAGQAPDPATGAILTPIFQSTTYVQQAVGVHKGHTYSRASNPTVSVLEACLGELEDAPPSVCFSTGMAAETALALALLRSGDHVVVSEVCYGGTVRLLREILSGFGVEASFVDAKSPAVVAAAITPRTRLVFVETPANPTLALTDIAAVAAVCRQAGVLLAVDNTFQTPVLQRPLDLGADISVYSTTKHIEGHNSTVGGALTSRDEALLERLRFVRKSVGSIQSPFESWLTLRGIKTLPLRLRQHSAHAQAVASWLEAHPRVTRVLYPGLPSFPQHELALRQQRGHGGILAFEIEGGLVAGTALMNAVRLCALAESLGAVETLVTHPASMTHGDVPREQRERAGVTDGLVRLSVGLEDPADIIADLGQAIEVAAAAAEEEPCPAAR
;
A
#
# COMPACT_ATOMS: atom_id res chain seq x y z
N MET A 1 28.24 -7.39 -10.43
CA MET A 1 27.29 -8.24 -11.18
C MET A 1 25.89 -7.77 -10.81
N PRO A 2 24.95 -7.71 -11.72
CA PRO A 2 23.57 -7.42 -11.36
C PRO A 2 23.05 -8.54 -10.43
N HIS A 3 22.36 -8.16 -9.36
CA HIS A 3 21.75 -9.12 -8.45
C HIS A 3 20.52 -9.73 -9.12
N THR A 4 20.47 -11.04 -9.27
CA THR A 4 19.39 -11.74 -10.00
C THR A 4 18.25 -12.20 -9.09
N HIS A 5 18.55 -12.41 -7.81
CA HIS A 5 17.60 -12.92 -6.83
C HIS A 5 17.10 -11.82 -5.89
N GLU A 6 15.82 -11.84 -5.61
CA GLU A 6 15.11 -10.82 -4.82
C GLU A 6 15.68 -10.64 -3.41
N ASP A 7 15.97 -11.73 -2.69
CA ASP A 7 16.58 -11.69 -1.36
C ASP A 7 17.92 -10.98 -1.38
N THR A 8 18.73 -11.20 -2.42
CA THR A 8 20.02 -10.53 -2.59
C THR A 8 19.84 -9.06 -2.92
N ARG A 9 18.87 -8.72 -3.78
CA ARG A 9 18.51 -7.32 -4.09
C ARG A 9 18.10 -6.57 -2.82
N ALA A 10 17.21 -7.13 -2.01
CA ALA A 10 16.76 -6.50 -0.76
C ALA A 10 17.94 -6.19 0.19
N VAL A 11 18.96 -7.02 0.22
CA VAL A 11 20.14 -6.83 1.08
C VAL A 11 21.15 -5.83 0.50
N HIS A 12 21.35 -5.82 -0.83
CA HIS A 12 22.50 -5.14 -1.47
C HIS A 12 22.14 -4.03 -2.45
N ALA A 13 20.92 -4.00 -3.01
CA ALA A 13 20.55 -3.06 -4.05
C ALA A 13 20.81 -1.60 -3.62
N GLY A 14 21.47 -0.85 -4.49
CA GLY A 14 21.83 0.55 -4.24
C GLY A 14 22.84 0.78 -3.10
N GLN A 15 23.25 -0.27 -2.37
CA GLN A 15 24.11 -0.17 -1.20
C GLN A 15 25.52 -0.67 -1.49
N ALA A 16 26.47 0.24 -1.37
CA ALA A 16 27.91 -0.07 -1.41
C ALA A 16 28.55 0.37 -0.08
N PRO A 17 29.64 -0.25 0.35
CA PRO A 17 30.41 0.23 1.49
C PRO A 17 30.82 1.70 1.29
N ASP A 18 30.74 2.50 2.36
CA ASP A 18 31.14 3.91 2.32
C ASP A 18 32.60 4.06 1.90
N PRO A 19 32.91 4.80 0.84
CA PRO A 19 34.28 4.84 0.29
C PRO A 19 35.27 5.58 1.22
N ALA A 20 34.81 6.40 2.15
CA ALA A 20 35.67 7.13 3.07
C ALA A 20 36.05 6.32 4.32
N THR A 21 35.11 5.50 4.81
CA THR A 21 35.26 4.79 6.10
C THR A 21 35.24 3.28 5.99
N GLY A 22 34.74 2.73 4.86
CA GLY A 22 34.49 1.29 4.70
C GLY A 22 33.26 0.80 5.44
N ALA A 23 32.42 1.68 5.98
CA ALA A 23 31.19 1.30 6.67
C ALA A 23 30.28 0.53 5.71
N ILE A 24 29.88 -0.69 6.11
CA ILE A 24 29.03 -1.56 5.29
C ILE A 24 27.59 -1.07 5.17
N LEU A 25 27.11 -0.34 6.19
CA LEU A 25 25.80 0.29 6.18
C LEU A 25 25.92 1.72 5.67
N THR A 26 24.98 2.13 4.82
CA THR A 26 24.93 3.51 4.31
C THR A 26 24.88 4.51 5.48
N PRO A 27 25.78 5.51 5.52
CA PRO A 27 25.75 6.58 6.52
C PRO A 27 24.47 7.43 6.43
N ILE A 28 24.06 8.01 7.55
CA ILE A 28 22.99 9.00 7.59
C ILE A 28 23.60 10.38 7.29
N PHE A 29 23.36 10.92 6.09
CA PHE A 29 23.81 12.25 5.71
C PHE A 29 22.79 13.31 6.17
N GLN A 30 22.83 13.65 7.44
CA GLN A 30 21.95 14.67 8.05
C GLN A 30 22.53 16.07 7.78
N SER A 31 22.54 16.47 6.51
CA SER A 31 23.03 17.76 6.05
C SER A 31 22.04 18.42 5.08
N THR A 32 21.85 19.72 5.18
CA THR A 32 20.97 20.49 4.28
C THR A 32 21.66 20.89 2.98
N THR A 33 22.98 21.15 3.01
CA THR A 33 23.73 21.72 1.87
C THR A 33 25.08 21.05 1.68
N TYR A 34 25.60 21.13 0.48
CA TYR A 34 26.84 20.47 0.07
C TYR A 34 27.73 21.47 -0.66
N VAL A 35 29.03 21.51 -0.30
CA VAL A 35 30.02 22.40 -0.90
C VAL A 35 30.29 22.00 -2.35
N GLN A 36 30.25 22.97 -3.26
CA GLN A 36 30.63 22.78 -4.66
C GLN A 36 32.12 23.10 -4.84
N GLN A 37 32.77 22.40 -5.77
CA GLN A 37 34.18 22.67 -6.13
C GLN A 37 34.32 23.95 -6.94
N ALA A 38 33.33 24.25 -7.78
CA ALA A 38 33.14 25.46 -8.55
C ALA A 38 31.66 25.66 -8.85
N VAL A 39 31.27 26.79 -9.41
CA VAL A 39 29.87 27.05 -9.79
C VAL A 39 29.40 25.97 -10.76
N GLY A 40 28.39 25.20 -10.36
CA GLY A 40 27.83 24.07 -11.13
C GLY A 40 28.66 22.77 -11.09
N VAL A 41 29.80 22.74 -10.38
CA VAL A 41 30.66 21.55 -10.24
C VAL A 41 30.50 20.97 -8.83
N HIS A 42 29.72 19.90 -8.68
CA HIS A 42 29.39 19.26 -7.40
C HIS A 42 29.54 17.73 -7.45
N LYS A 43 29.53 17.08 -6.30
CA LYS A 43 29.71 15.62 -6.15
C LYS A 43 28.35 14.84 -6.19
N GLY A 44 27.38 15.32 -6.98
CA GLY A 44 26.07 14.68 -7.13
C GLY A 44 24.95 15.36 -6.33
N HIS A 45 25.25 15.99 -5.20
CA HIS A 45 24.26 16.65 -4.34
C HIS A 45 24.63 18.12 -4.13
N THR A 46 23.61 18.99 -4.04
CA THR A 46 23.78 20.42 -3.77
C THR A 46 22.94 20.87 -2.57
N TYR A 47 21.76 20.33 -2.42
CA TYR A 47 20.82 20.69 -1.38
C TYR A 47 19.84 19.55 -1.10
N SER A 48 19.64 19.18 0.18
CA SER A 48 18.92 17.96 0.57
C SER A 48 17.44 17.93 0.16
N ARG A 49 16.76 19.08 0.02
CA ARG A 49 15.39 19.11 -0.52
C ARG A 49 15.33 18.61 -1.98
N ALA A 50 16.40 18.76 -2.74
CA ALA A 50 16.50 18.27 -4.12
C ALA A 50 16.91 16.78 -4.16
N SER A 51 17.99 16.44 -3.46
CA SER A 51 18.52 15.08 -3.33
C SER A 51 19.43 14.96 -2.11
N ASN A 52 19.47 13.79 -1.49
CA ASN A 52 20.31 13.49 -0.34
C ASN A 52 20.96 12.12 -0.53
N PRO A 53 22.23 11.89 -0.18
CA PRO A 53 22.92 10.62 -0.41
C PRO A 53 22.17 9.41 0.21
N THR A 54 21.68 9.51 1.44
CA THR A 54 20.93 8.42 2.11
C THR A 54 19.62 8.13 1.39
N VAL A 55 18.87 9.18 1.00
CA VAL A 55 17.62 9.04 0.23
C VAL A 55 17.88 8.41 -1.13
N SER A 56 18.96 8.81 -1.81
CA SER A 56 19.30 8.25 -3.13
C SER A 56 19.62 6.76 -3.08
N VAL A 57 20.19 6.26 -1.98
CA VAL A 57 20.40 4.82 -1.79
C VAL A 57 19.05 4.09 -1.63
N LEU A 58 18.10 4.67 -0.90
CA LEU A 58 16.75 4.11 -0.79
C LEU A 58 16.05 4.09 -2.17
N GLU A 59 16.15 5.19 -2.93
CA GLU A 59 15.58 5.30 -4.28
C GLU A 59 16.16 4.22 -5.21
N ALA A 60 17.47 4.01 -5.19
CA ALA A 60 18.14 2.98 -5.97
C ALA A 60 17.70 1.57 -5.54
N CYS A 61 17.59 1.32 -4.24
CA CYS A 61 17.15 0.03 -3.70
C CYS A 61 15.73 -0.33 -4.16
N LEU A 62 14.79 0.61 -4.02
CA LEU A 62 13.40 0.39 -4.43
C LEU A 62 13.26 0.22 -5.96
N GLY A 63 13.99 1.00 -6.75
CA GLY A 63 14.00 0.86 -8.20
C GLY A 63 14.51 -0.52 -8.62
N GLU A 64 15.61 -1.02 -8.02
CA GLU A 64 16.18 -2.33 -8.37
C GLU A 64 15.24 -3.48 -7.99
N LEU A 65 14.44 -3.36 -6.92
CA LEU A 65 13.42 -4.36 -6.58
C LEU A 65 12.32 -4.48 -7.64
N GLU A 66 12.07 -3.43 -8.41
CA GLU A 66 11.09 -3.38 -9.51
C GLU A 66 11.73 -3.59 -10.90
N ASP A 67 13.02 -3.88 -11.00
CA ASP A 67 13.76 -3.86 -12.28
C ASP A 67 13.56 -2.54 -13.05
N ALA A 68 13.69 -1.42 -12.34
CA ALA A 68 13.47 -0.06 -12.82
C ALA A 68 14.64 0.87 -12.43
N PRO A 69 14.75 2.04 -13.06
CA PRO A 69 15.61 3.12 -12.57
C PRO A 69 15.29 3.51 -11.12
N PRO A 70 16.18 4.27 -10.43
CA PRO A 70 15.94 4.71 -9.06
C PRO A 70 14.57 5.37 -8.90
N SER A 71 13.77 4.86 -7.97
CA SER A 71 12.46 5.39 -7.59
C SER A 71 12.54 6.85 -7.15
N VAL A 72 11.41 7.49 -6.91
CA VAL A 72 11.35 8.81 -6.26
C VAL A 72 10.69 8.63 -4.90
N CYS A 73 11.43 8.92 -3.82
CA CYS A 73 10.97 8.79 -2.45
C CYS A 73 10.40 10.10 -1.89
N PHE A 74 9.35 9.96 -1.08
CA PHE A 74 8.56 11.04 -0.52
C PHE A 74 8.37 10.87 0.99
N SER A 75 8.05 11.95 1.68
CA SER A 75 7.82 11.97 3.12
C SER A 75 6.67 11.06 3.59
N THR A 76 5.68 10.79 2.73
CA THR A 76 4.54 9.89 3.00
C THR A 76 4.00 9.30 1.70
N GLY A 77 3.19 8.23 1.78
CA GLY A 77 2.44 7.71 0.63
C GLY A 77 1.54 8.78 0.00
N MET A 78 0.83 9.56 0.82
CA MET A 78 0.00 10.67 0.32
C MET A 78 0.79 11.78 -0.36
N ALA A 79 2.02 12.05 0.08
CA ALA A 79 2.91 12.98 -0.60
C ALA A 79 3.36 12.45 -1.97
N ALA A 80 3.54 11.13 -2.11
CA ALA A 80 3.80 10.48 -3.39
C ALA A 80 2.60 10.60 -4.34
N GLU A 81 1.40 10.27 -3.89
CA GLU A 81 0.17 10.40 -4.69
C GLU A 81 -0.09 11.87 -5.10
N THR A 82 0.08 12.80 -4.17
CA THR A 82 -0.06 14.25 -4.47
C THR A 82 0.96 14.69 -5.53
N ALA A 83 2.21 14.26 -5.42
CA ALA A 83 3.24 14.58 -6.40
C ALA A 83 2.93 13.94 -7.77
N LEU A 84 2.39 12.72 -7.81
CA LEU A 84 1.93 12.06 -9.03
C LEU A 84 0.82 12.88 -9.70
N ALA A 85 -0.20 13.28 -8.93
CA ALA A 85 -1.29 14.10 -9.45
C ALA A 85 -0.79 15.44 -9.99
N LEU A 86 0.05 16.16 -9.24
CA LEU A 86 0.63 17.44 -9.67
C LEU A 86 1.57 17.30 -10.89
N ALA A 87 2.20 16.14 -11.05
CA ALA A 87 3.02 15.87 -12.22
C ALA A 87 2.17 15.63 -13.48
N LEU A 88 1.05 14.94 -13.40
CA LEU A 88 0.32 14.45 -14.54
C LEU A 88 -0.94 15.24 -14.88
N LEU A 89 -1.62 15.82 -13.87
CA LEU A 89 -2.93 16.45 -14.02
C LEU A 89 -2.87 17.97 -14.05
N ARG A 90 -3.78 18.56 -14.79
CA ARG A 90 -4.02 20.00 -14.90
C ARG A 90 -5.52 20.28 -14.73
N SER A 91 -5.89 21.54 -14.56
CA SER A 91 -7.30 21.94 -14.58
C SER A 91 -7.98 21.50 -15.88
N GLY A 92 -9.12 20.85 -15.76
CA GLY A 92 -9.87 20.26 -16.87
C GLY A 92 -9.50 18.81 -17.22
N ASP A 93 -8.42 18.26 -16.64
CA ASP A 93 -8.06 16.85 -16.81
C ASP A 93 -8.94 15.94 -15.95
N HIS A 94 -8.99 14.67 -16.33
CA HIS A 94 -9.79 13.63 -15.70
C HIS A 94 -8.91 12.45 -15.26
N VAL A 95 -9.28 11.83 -14.12
CA VAL A 95 -8.68 10.60 -13.60
C VAL A 95 -9.76 9.55 -13.34
N VAL A 96 -9.52 8.30 -13.75
CA VAL A 96 -10.34 7.15 -13.39
C VAL A 96 -9.70 6.46 -12.20
N VAL A 97 -10.46 6.16 -11.17
CA VAL A 97 -9.97 5.63 -9.87
C VAL A 97 -10.78 4.41 -9.47
N SER A 98 -10.15 3.39 -8.90
CA SER A 98 -10.89 2.30 -8.27
C SER A 98 -11.78 2.83 -7.15
N GLU A 99 -13.06 2.43 -7.12
CA GLU A 99 -14.02 2.90 -6.10
C GLU A 99 -13.66 2.44 -4.69
N VAL A 100 -13.00 1.28 -4.59
CA VAL A 100 -12.43 0.77 -3.36
C VAL A 100 -10.93 1.07 -3.38
N CYS A 101 -10.52 2.10 -2.66
CA CYS A 101 -9.12 2.49 -2.47
C CYS A 101 -8.98 3.23 -1.14
N TYR A 102 -7.74 3.53 -0.78
CA TYR A 102 -7.44 4.23 0.48
C TYR A 102 -8.21 5.54 0.61
N GLY A 103 -8.82 5.77 1.79
CA GLY A 103 -9.63 6.97 2.04
C GLY A 103 -8.87 8.30 1.85
N GLY A 104 -7.55 8.30 2.02
CA GLY A 104 -6.69 9.44 1.72
C GLY A 104 -6.68 9.82 0.24
N THR A 105 -6.62 8.82 -0.65
CA THR A 105 -6.68 8.99 -2.11
C THR A 105 -8.04 9.58 -2.53
N VAL A 106 -9.13 9.05 -1.97
CA VAL A 106 -10.49 9.58 -2.21
C VAL A 106 -10.58 11.04 -1.79
N ARG A 107 -10.10 11.36 -0.59
CA ARG A 107 -10.09 12.72 -0.04
C ARG A 107 -9.24 13.68 -0.86
N LEU A 108 -8.05 13.25 -1.27
CA LEU A 108 -7.18 14.04 -2.15
C LEU A 108 -7.87 14.43 -3.44
N LEU A 109 -8.56 13.50 -4.09
CA LEU A 109 -9.22 13.74 -5.38
C LEU A 109 -10.52 14.52 -5.23
N ARG A 110 -11.39 14.14 -4.29
CA ARG A 110 -12.73 14.74 -4.13
C ARG A 110 -12.72 16.10 -3.45
N GLU A 111 -11.86 16.28 -2.44
CA GLU A 111 -11.92 17.48 -1.58
C GLU A 111 -10.86 18.52 -1.97
N ILE A 112 -9.68 18.05 -2.45
CA ILE A 112 -8.55 18.94 -2.72
C ILE A 112 -8.41 19.21 -4.21
N LEU A 113 -8.19 18.18 -5.02
CA LEU A 113 -7.88 18.37 -6.44
C LEU A 113 -9.09 18.81 -7.27
N SER A 114 -10.31 18.48 -6.84
CA SER A 114 -11.53 19.03 -7.44
C SER A 114 -11.57 20.56 -7.39
N GLY A 115 -11.08 21.15 -6.29
CA GLY A 115 -10.95 22.61 -6.15
C GLY A 115 -9.95 23.24 -7.13
N PHE A 116 -9.05 22.44 -7.72
CA PHE A 116 -8.12 22.83 -8.79
C PHE A 116 -8.61 22.43 -10.18
N GLY A 117 -9.87 22.01 -10.32
CA GLY A 117 -10.50 21.68 -11.59
C GLY A 117 -10.12 20.31 -12.16
N VAL A 118 -9.62 19.38 -11.34
CA VAL A 118 -9.41 17.99 -11.71
C VAL A 118 -10.70 17.20 -11.47
N GLU A 119 -11.16 16.46 -12.46
CA GLU A 119 -12.33 15.59 -12.35
C GLU A 119 -11.90 14.14 -12.06
N ALA A 120 -12.67 13.43 -11.23
CA ALA A 120 -12.41 12.02 -10.89
C ALA A 120 -13.66 11.15 -11.04
N SER A 121 -13.54 10.01 -11.73
CA SER A 121 -14.57 8.97 -11.79
C SER A 121 -14.12 7.77 -10.98
N PHE A 122 -14.91 7.41 -9.95
CA PHE A 122 -14.69 6.23 -9.13
C PHE A 122 -15.49 5.06 -9.70
N VAL A 123 -14.81 3.95 -10.02
CA VAL A 123 -15.39 2.83 -10.76
C VAL A 123 -15.00 1.48 -10.16
N ASP A 124 -15.81 0.44 -10.39
CA ASP A 124 -15.44 -0.94 -10.06
C ASP A 124 -14.32 -1.43 -10.99
N ALA A 125 -13.07 -1.26 -10.53
CA ALA A 125 -11.88 -1.64 -11.29
C ALA A 125 -11.63 -3.16 -11.36
N LYS A 126 -12.48 -4.00 -10.74
CA LYS A 126 -12.48 -5.46 -10.98
C LYS A 126 -12.86 -5.78 -12.42
N SER A 127 -13.61 -4.89 -13.09
CA SER A 127 -14.01 -5.03 -14.48
C SER A 127 -13.21 -4.08 -15.39
N PRO A 128 -12.29 -4.58 -16.23
CA PRO A 128 -11.58 -3.77 -17.22
C PRO A 128 -12.52 -3.04 -18.20
N ALA A 129 -13.69 -3.62 -18.50
CA ALA A 129 -14.70 -3.01 -19.36
C ALA A 129 -15.32 -1.75 -18.72
N VAL A 130 -15.53 -1.75 -17.41
CA VAL A 130 -16.03 -0.58 -16.66
C VAL A 130 -14.96 0.52 -16.63
N VAL A 131 -13.69 0.16 -16.45
CA VAL A 131 -12.57 1.11 -16.55
C VAL A 131 -12.52 1.72 -17.95
N ALA A 132 -12.61 0.91 -19.00
CA ALA A 132 -12.60 1.37 -20.40
C ALA A 132 -13.74 2.36 -20.69
N ALA A 133 -14.95 2.07 -20.20
CA ALA A 133 -16.13 2.92 -20.39
C ALA A 133 -16.03 4.27 -19.67
N ALA A 134 -15.24 4.35 -18.59
CA ALA A 134 -15.03 5.58 -17.81
C ALA A 134 -13.94 6.49 -18.42
N ILE A 135 -13.10 5.99 -19.33
CA ILE A 135 -12.05 6.79 -19.98
C ILE A 135 -12.68 7.78 -20.95
N THR A 136 -12.32 9.04 -20.84
CA THR A 136 -12.73 10.17 -21.68
C THR A 136 -11.54 10.77 -22.43
N PRO A 137 -11.72 11.64 -23.43
CA PRO A 137 -10.59 12.36 -24.05
C PRO A 137 -9.77 13.21 -23.10
N ARG A 138 -10.32 13.56 -21.92
CA ARG A 138 -9.65 14.33 -20.88
C ARG A 138 -8.93 13.46 -19.86
N THR A 139 -9.10 12.14 -19.89
CA THR A 139 -8.45 11.21 -18.96
C THR A 139 -6.95 11.19 -19.21
N ARG A 140 -6.16 11.36 -18.14
CA ARG A 140 -4.69 11.31 -18.17
C ARG A 140 -4.13 10.15 -17.35
N LEU A 141 -4.90 9.67 -16.39
CA LEU A 141 -4.45 8.68 -15.43
C LEU A 141 -5.60 7.73 -15.08
N VAL A 142 -5.30 6.46 -15.03
CA VAL A 142 -6.08 5.45 -14.31
C VAL A 142 -5.28 5.10 -13.04
N PHE A 143 -5.90 5.21 -11.88
CA PHE A 143 -5.29 4.90 -10.59
C PHE A 143 -6.08 3.75 -9.94
N VAL A 144 -5.40 2.63 -9.66
CA VAL A 144 -6.02 1.47 -9.01
C VAL A 144 -5.21 1.05 -7.79
N GLU A 145 -5.88 0.54 -6.77
CA GLU A 145 -5.28 -0.10 -5.61
C GLU A 145 -5.61 -1.59 -5.65
N THR A 146 -4.58 -2.46 -5.60
CA THR A 146 -4.79 -3.90 -5.65
C THR A 146 -3.70 -4.70 -4.95
N PRO A 147 -4.06 -5.53 -3.94
CA PRO A 147 -5.38 -5.70 -3.32
C PRO A 147 -5.92 -4.43 -2.67
N ALA A 148 -7.23 -4.20 -2.75
CA ALA A 148 -7.87 -3.00 -2.23
C ALA A 148 -8.14 -3.08 -0.71
N ASN A 149 -7.92 -1.99 -0.01
CA ASN A 149 -8.18 -1.87 1.42
C ASN A 149 -9.65 -1.43 1.67
N PRO A 150 -10.44 -2.12 2.51
CA PRO A 150 -10.09 -3.28 3.33
C PRO A 150 -10.56 -4.63 2.75
N THR A 151 -11.22 -4.65 1.60
CA THR A 151 -11.94 -5.82 1.06
C THR A 151 -11.07 -6.83 0.35
N LEU A 152 -9.81 -6.53 0.11
CA LEU A 152 -8.83 -7.31 -0.66
C LEU A 152 -9.22 -7.59 -2.12
N ALA A 153 -10.21 -6.85 -2.65
CA ALA A 153 -10.61 -6.98 -4.05
C ALA A 153 -9.41 -6.75 -4.98
N LEU A 154 -9.33 -7.57 -6.02
CA LEU A 154 -8.22 -7.51 -6.98
C LEU A 154 -8.66 -6.84 -8.27
N THR A 155 -7.75 -6.03 -8.82
CA THR A 155 -7.80 -5.55 -10.20
C THR A 155 -6.84 -6.39 -11.05
N ASP A 156 -7.29 -6.91 -12.19
CA ASP A 156 -6.40 -7.54 -13.18
C ASP A 156 -5.54 -6.44 -13.83
N ILE A 157 -4.32 -6.30 -13.32
CA ILE A 157 -3.40 -5.23 -13.74
C ILE A 157 -3.10 -5.34 -15.24
N ALA A 158 -2.85 -6.55 -15.74
CA ALA A 158 -2.51 -6.74 -17.15
C ALA A 158 -3.68 -6.37 -18.10
N ALA A 159 -4.90 -6.73 -17.71
CA ALA A 159 -6.09 -6.39 -18.47
C ALA A 159 -6.37 -4.87 -18.47
N VAL A 160 -6.26 -4.22 -17.30
CA VAL A 160 -6.43 -2.75 -17.21
C VAL A 160 -5.28 -2.01 -17.92
N ALA A 161 -4.04 -2.50 -17.85
CA ALA A 161 -2.91 -1.95 -18.60
C ALA A 161 -3.12 -2.00 -20.11
N ALA A 162 -3.73 -3.08 -20.61
CA ALA A 162 -4.08 -3.19 -22.03
C ALA A 162 -5.11 -2.12 -22.44
N VAL A 163 -6.13 -1.89 -21.61
CA VAL A 163 -7.14 -0.83 -21.80
C VAL A 163 -6.48 0.56 -21.82
N CYS A 164 -5.64 0.84 -20.82
CA CYS A 164 -4.95 2.13 -20.70
C CYS A 164 -4.03 2.40 -21.90
N ARG A 165 -3.25 1.40 -22.31
CA ARG A 165 -2.36 1.50 -23.47
C ARG A 165 -3.14 1.79 -24.77
N GLN A 166 -4.28 1.12 -24.98
CA GLN A 166 -5.13 1.36 -26.15
C GLN A 166 -5.69 2.78 -26.15
N ALA A 167 -5.99 3.34 -24.99
CA ALA A 167 -6.52 4.68 -24.82
C ALA A 167 -5.43 5.78 -24.77
N GLY A 168 -4.14 5.42 -24.69
CA GLY A 168 -3.05 6.37 -24.51
C GLY A 168 -3.06 7.06 -23.14
N VAL A 169 -3.52 6.37 -22.10
CA VAL A 169 -3.65 6.86 -20.72
C VAL A 169 -2.68 6.10 -19.83
N LEU A 170 -2.05 6.76 -18.86
CA LEU A 170 -1.13 6.11 -17.93
C LEU A 170 -1.89 5.30 -16.85
N LEU A 171 -1.31 4.17 -16.46
CA LEU A 171 -1.80 3.34 -15.34
C LEU A 171 -0.86 3.44 -14.13
N ALA A 172 -1.37 3.94 -13.01
CA ALA A 172 -0.71 3.86 -11.71
C ALA A 172 -1.39 2.80 -10.84
N VAL A 173 -0.59 1.97 -10.20
CA VAL A 173 -1.05 0.90 -9.30
C VAL A 173 -0.49 1.13 -7.91
N ASP A 174 -1.36 1.38 -6.94
CA ASP A 174 -0.98 1.29 -5.52
C ASP A 174 -0.81 -0.18 -5.16
N ASN A 175 0.45 -0.55 -4.96
CA ASN A 175 0.90 -1.90 -4.66
C ASN A 175 1.39 -2.05 -3.21
N THR A 176 0.92 -1.17 -2.34
CA THR A 176 1.38 -1.08 -0.94
C THR A 176 1.23 -2.40 -0.19
N PHE A 177 0.14 -3.16 -0.41
CA PHE A 177 -0.10 -4.43 0.28
C PHE A 177 0.88 -5.52 -0.13
N GLN A 178 1.19 -5.62 -1.42
CA GLN A 178 2.01 -6.70 -1.97
C GLN A 178 3.50 -6.38 -2.01
N THR A 179 3.87 -5.11 -2.05
CA THR A 179 5.26 -4.67 -2.26
C THR A 179 5.86 -5.22 -3.57
N PRO A 180 7.06 -4.82 -3.99
CA PRO A 180 7.72 -5.42 -5.16
C PRO A 180 8.02 -6.91 -5.02
N VAL A 181 8.02 -7.42 -3.77
CA VAL A 181 8.31 -8.82 -3.47
C VAL A 181 7.21 -9.76 -3.95
N LEU A 182 5.96 -9.44 -3.63
CA LEU A 182 4.84 -10.34 -3.95
C LEU A 182 4.12 -9.99 -5.25
N GLN A 183 4.22 -8.75 -5.73
CA GLN A 183 3.60 -8.31 -6.96
C GLN A 183 4.40 -7.16 -7.56
N ARG A 184 4.68 -7.21 -8.86
CA ARG A 184 5.38 -6.15 -9.59
C ARG A 184 4.49 -5.60 -10.69
N PRO A 185 3.79 -4.49 -10.45
CA PRO A 185 2.88 -3.89 -11.43
C PRO A 185 3.53 -3.53 -12.76
N LEU A 186 4.79 -3.08 -12.73
CA LEU A 186 5.53 -2.72 -13.95
C LEU A 186 5.75 -3.93 -14.87
N ASP A 187 5.88 -5.15 -14.32
CA ASP A 187 5.99 -6.38 -15.11
C ASP A 187 4.65 -6.77 -15.75
N LEU A 188 3.54 -6.32 -15.15
CA LEU A 188 2.18 -6.57 -15.61
C LEU A 188 1.67 -5.46 -16.56
N GLY A 189 2.51 -4.48 -16.88
CA GLY A 189 2.22 -3.43 -17.84
C GLY A 189 1.70 -2.11 -17.27
N ALA A 190 1.72 -1.93 -15.95
CA ALA A 190 1.52 -0.62 -15.35
C ALA A 190 2.69 0.32 -15.69
N ASP A 191 2.41 1.62 -15.75
CA ASP A 191 3.42 2.65 -15.99
C ASP A 191 4.08 3.09 -14.68
N ILE A 192 3.34 3.03 -13.57
CA ILE A 192 3.78 3.54 -12.26
C ILE A 192 3.34 2.56 -11.17
N SER A 193 4.28 2.16 -10.32
CA SER A 193 4.01 1.54 -9.02
C SER A 193 4.04 2.60 -7.93
N VAL A 194 3.00 2.62 -7.08
CA VAL A 194 2.84 3.52 -5.95
C VAL A 194 3.00 2.72 -4.66
N TYR A 195 3.71 3.26 -3.68
CA TYR A 195 3.94 2.62 -2.39
C TYR A 195 3.80 3.61 -1.24
N SER A 196 3.04 3.23 -0.22
CA SER A 196 3.30 3.71 1.12
C SER A 196 4.41 2.85 1.73
N THR A 197 5.64 3.36 1.77
CA THR A 197 6.75 2.63 2.39
C THR A 197 6.60 2.49 3.90
N THR A 198 5.69 3.25 4.50
CA THR A 198 5.20 3.16 5.89
C THR A 198 4.79 1.74 6.31
N LYS A 199 4.34 0.92 5.34
CA LYS A 199 3.70 -0.37 5.56
C LYS A 199 4.74 -1.50 5.53
N HIS A 200 4.47 -2.60 4.87
CA HIS A 200 5.36 -3.76 4.80
C HIS A 200 6.82 -3.43 4.43
N ILE A 201 7.06 -2.40 3.61
CA ILE A 201 8.42 -2.06 3.15
C ILE A 201 9.30 -1.68 4.34
N GLU A 202 8.84 -0.78 5.19
CA GLU A 202 9.51 -0.46 6.45
C GLU A 202 9.28 -1.57 7.50
N GLY A 203 8.01 -1.90 7.78
CA GLY A 203 7.57 -3.08 8.49
C GLY A 203 7.71 -3.06 10.01
N HIS A 204 8.11 -1.95 10.63
CA HIS A 204 8.42 -1.88 12.07
C HIS A 204 7.72 -0.72 12.79
N ASN A 205 6.71 -0.10 12.17
CA ASN A 205 5.96 1.04 12.73
C ASN A 205 6.85 2.23 13.15
N SER A 206 8.07 2.34 12.59
CA SER A 206 9.06 3.32 13.06
C SER A 206 9.08 4.60 12.26
N THR A 207 8.62 4.58 10.98
CA THR A 207 8.62 5.77 10.14
C THR A 207 7.51 5.73 9.09
N VAL A 208 7.14 6.90 8.59
CA VAL A 208 6.27 7.07 7.44
C VAL A 208 7.09 7.37 6.19
N GLY A 209 6.56 7.00 5.02
CA GLY A 209 7.21 7.28 3.76
C GLY A 209 6.36 6.88 2.56
N GLY A 210 6.80 7.28 1.37
CA GLY A 210 6.16 6.90 0.12
C GLY A 210 7.17 6.79 -1.00
N ALA A 211 6.84 6.06 -2.07
CA ALA A 211 7.68 5.95 -3.25
C ALA A 211 6.85 5.81 -4.52
N LEU A 212 7.38 6.34 -5.62
CA LEU A 212 6.90 6.14 -6.97
C LEU A 212 8.01 5.51 -7.80
N THR A 213 7.69 4.41 -8.47
CA THR A 213 8.61 3.69 -9.34
C THR A 213 8.03 3.61 -10.75
N SER A 214 8.86 3.84 -11.75
CA SER A 214 8.51 3.74 -13.17
C SER A 214 9.74 3.35 -13.99
N ARG A 215 9.53 2.78 -15.18
CA ARG A 215 10.60 2.56 -16.17
C ARG A 215 10.81 3.76 -17.10
N ASP A 216 9.93 4.75 -17.05
CA ASP A 216 10.04 5.99 -17.82
C ASP A 216 10.87 7.02 -17.04
N GLU A 217 12.12 7.23 -17.48
CA GLU A 217 13.04 8.20 -16.86
C GLU A 217 12.53 9.65 -16.96
N ALA A 218 11.83 10.02 -18.06
CA ALA A 218 11.30 11.37 -18.23
C ALA A 218 10.18 11.64 -17.20
N LEU A 219 9.36 10.64 -16.91
CA LEU A 219 8.35 10.71 -15.85
C LEU A 219 9.03 10.83 -14.47
N LEU A 220 10.05 10.02 -14.18
CA LEU A 220 10.78 10.08 -12.91
C LEU A 220 11.44 11.45 -12.71
N GLU A 221 12.03 12.05 -13.74
CA GLU A 221 12.59 13.41 -13.67
C GLU A 221 11.50 14.45 -13.38
N ARG A 222 10.33 14.32 -13.99
CA ARG A 222 9.19 15.20 -13.71
C ARG A 222 8.71 15.06 -12.26
N LEU A 223 8.66 13.84 -11.72
CA LEU A 223 8.31 13.56 -10.32
C LEU A 223 9.36 14.16 -9.36
N ARG A 224 10.67 14.02 -9.67
CA ARG A 224 11.76 14.67 -8.90
C ARG A 224 11.63 16.18 -8.91
N PHE A 225 11.26 16.76 -10.06
CA PHE A 225 11.03 18.20 -10.18
C PHE A 225 9.86 18.65 -9.27
N VAL A 226 8.72 17.94 -9.30
CA VAL A 226 7.58 18.24 -8.43
C VAL A 226 7.97 18.09 -6.97
N ARG A 227 8.57 16.96 -6.57
CA ARG A 227 9.04 16.72 -5.20
C ARG A 227 9.93 17.82 -4.68
N LYS A 228 10.94 18.23 -5.46
CA LYS A 228 11.84 19.33 -5.13
C LYS A 228 11.08 20.64 -4.93
N SER A 229 10.07 20.91 -5.78
CA SER A 229 9.33 22.18 -5.79
C SER A 229 8.36 22.29 -4.61
N VAL A 230 7.63 21.20 -4.29
CA VAL A 230 6.71 21.17 -3.15
C VAL A 230 7.40 20.84 -1.82
N GLY A 231 8.62 20.31 -1.86
CA GLY A 231 9.42 20.05 -0.67
C GLY A 231 9.12 18.74 0.06
N SER A 232 8.48 17.76 -0.61
CA SER A 232 7.96 16.52 0.01
C SER A 232 8.95 15.35 0.02
N ILE A 233 10.26 15.60 0.01
CA ILE A 233 11.28 14.56 0.11
C ILE A 233 11.26 13.90 1.50
N GLN A 234 11.51 12.58 1.55
CA GLN A 234 11.70 11.88 2.83
C GLN A 234 12.99 12.33 3.52
N SER A 235 13.00 12.36 4.87
CA SER A 235 14.20 12.73 5.61
C SER A 235 15.28 11.63 5.54
N PRO A 236 16.57 11.98 5.69
CA PRO A 236 17.66 10.99 5.65
C PRO A 236 17.53 9.90 6.74
N PHE A 237 17.10 10.26 7.94
CA PHE A 237 16.94 9.32 9.04
C PHE A 237 15.80 8.32 8.77
N GLU A 238 14.64 8.80 8.33
CA GLU A 238 13.52 7.94 7.96
C GLU A 238 13.84 7.05 6.76
N SER A 239 14.57 7.58 5.76
CA SER A 239 15.06 6.80 4.63
C SER A 239 15.99 5.66 5.07
N TRP A 240 16.85 5.94 6.06
CA TRP A 240 17.75 4.93 6.63
C TRP A 240 16.99 3.84 7.39
N LEU A 241 15.95 4.19 8.15
CA LEU A 241 15.06 3.22 8.80
C LEU A 241 14.35 2.34 7.76
N THR A 242 13.82 2.94 6.70
CA THR A 242 13.19 2.22 5.59
C THR A 242 14.18 1.25 4.92
N LEU A 243 15.42 1.67 4.66
CA LEU A 243 16.48 0.81 4.12
C LEU A 243 16.75 -0.40 5.02
N ARG A 244 16.72 -0.23 6.32
CA ARG A 244 16.87 -1.34 7.28
C ARG A 244 15.70 -2.32 7.18
N GLY A 245 14.49 -1.82 7.09
CA GLY A 245 13.29 -2.64 6.91
C GLY A 245 13.33 -3.46 5.62
N ILE A 246 13.79 -2.88 4.52
CA ILE A 246 13.91 -3.56 3.22
C ILE A 246 14.82 -4.78 3.29
N LYS A 247 15.91 -4.76 4.08
CA LYS A 247 16.86 -5.89 4.15
C LYS A 247 16.23 -7.22 4.57
N THR A 248 15.11 -7.18 5.28
CA THR A 248 14.38 -8.37 5.70
C THR A 248 13.01 -8.49 5.03
N LEU A 249 12.69 -7.62 4.08
CA LEU A 249 11.37 -7.55 3.46
C LEU A 249 10.93 -8.89 2.83
N PRO A 250 11.73 -9.57 1.99
CA PRO A 250 11.30 -10.85 1.40
C PRO A 250 11.09 -11.94 2.45
N LEU A 251 11.96 -12.00 3.47
CA LEU A 251 11.82 -12.93 4.59
C LEU A 251 10.53 -12.69 5.36
N ARG A 252 10.25 -11.42 5.73
CA ARG A 252 9.05 -11.04 6.45
C ARG A 252 7.79 -11.35 5.65
N LEU A 253 7.75 -11.01 4.36
CA LEU A 253 6.56 -11.23 3.53
C LEU A 253 6.24 -12.71 3.32
N ARG A 254 7.24 -13.58 3.19
CA ARG A 254 7.02 -15.03 3.17
C ARG A 254 6.39 -15.51 4.47
N GLN A 255 6.88 -15.01 5.61
CA GLN A 255 6.35 -15.39 6.92
C GLN A 255 4.97 -14.80 7.18
N HIS A 256 4.74 -13.51 6.86
CA HIS A 256 3.41 -12.89 6.91
C HIS A 256 2.38 -13.69 6.09
N SER A 257 2.75 -14.10 4.87
CA SER A 257 1.85 -14.90 4.01
C SER A 257 1.53 -16.27 4.61
N ALA A 258 2.53 -16.94 5.19
CA ALA A 258 2.33 -18.24 5.85
C ALA A 258 1.42 -18.11 7.09
N HIS A 259 1.67 -17.11 7.93
CA HIS A 259 0.85 -16.85 9.13
C HIS A 259 -0.58 -16.45 8.75
N ALA A 260 -0.75 -15.52 7.79
CA ALA A 260 -2.05 -15.10 7.31
C ALA A 260 -2.86 -16.27 6.71
N GLN A 261 -2.20 -17.20 6.00
CA GLN A 261 -2.86 -18.41 5.50
C GLN A 261 -3.38 -19.29 6.64
N ALA A 262 -2.58 -19.50 7.69
CA ALA A 262 -2.99 -20.30 8.84
C ALA A 262 -4.18 -19.67 9.58
N VAL A 263 -4.10 -18.36 9.86
CA VAL A 263 -5.17 -17.60 10.53
C VAL A 263 -6.43 -17.55 9.66
N ALA A 264 -6.31 -17.30 8.35
CA ALA A 264 -7.45 -17.26 7.43
C ALA A 264 -8.16 -18.60 7.35
N SER A 265 -7.42 -19.71 7.28
CA SER A 265 -8.01 -21.07 7.25
C SER A 265 -8.72 -21.41 8.56
N TRP A 266 -8.20 -20.98 9.70
CA TRP A 266 -8.86 -21.16 10.99
C TRP A 266 -10.14 -20.30 11.07
N LEU A 267 -10.09 -19.05 10.64
CA LEU A 267 -11.27 -18.16 10.61
C LEU A 267 -12.35 -18.71 9.68
N GLU A 268 -11.99 -19.25 8.53
CA GLU A 268 -12.95 -19.83 7.57
C GLU A 268 -13.72 -21.03 8.16
N ALA A 269 -13.10 -21.79 9.06
CA ALA A 269 -13.72 -22.90 9.77
C ALA A 269 -14.48 -22.49 11.05
N HIS A 270 -14.37 -21.21 11.46
CA HIS A 270 -14.95 -20.77 12.74
C HIS A 270 -16.46 -20.50 12.61
N PRO A 271 -17.32 -21.07 13.49
CA PRO A 271 -18.78 -21.03 13.34
C PRO A 271 -19.41 -19.64 13.43
N ARG A 272 -18.74 -18.66 14.06
CA ARG A 272 -19.19 -17.26 14.18
C ARG A 272 -18.67 -16.35 13.08
N VAL A 273 -17.83 -16.86 12.17
CA VAL A 273 -17.30 -16.12 11.02
C VAL A 273 -18.13 -16.46 9.78
N THR A 274 -18.73 -15.46 9.18
CA THR A 274 -19.62 -15.65 8.03
C THR A 274 -18.90 -15.63 6.70
N ARG A 275 -17.74 -14.95 6.65
CA ARG A 275 -16.93 -14.81 5.45
C ARG A 275 -15.49 -14.46 5.80
N VAL A 276 -14.53 -15.00 5.04
CA VAL A 276 -13.13 -14.60 5.07
C VAL A 276 -12.71 -14.09 3.69
N LEU A 277 -12.06 -12.96 3.66
CA LEU A 277 -11.49 -12.36 2.45
C LEU A 277 -9.96 -12.45 2.56
N TYR A 278 -9.38 -13.41 1.88
CA TYR A 278 -7.93 -13.60 1.78
C TYR A 278 -7.59 -14.24 0.44
N PRO A 279 -6.76 -13.60 -0.41
CA PRO A 279 -6.50 -14.10 -1.76
C PRO A 279 -5.88 -15.51 -1.82
N GLY A 280 -5.27 -15.98 -0.71
CA GLY A 280 -4.72 -17.32 -0.57
C GLY A 280 -5.74 -18.45 -0.33
N LEU A 281 -6.99 -18.12 -0.02
CA LEU A 281 -8.05 -19.14 0.16
C LEU A 281 -8.70 -19.48 -1.17
N PRO A 282 -8.96 -20.79 -1.45
CA PRO A 282 -9.72 -21.18 -2.65
C PRO A 282 -11.14 -20.61 -2.71
N SER A 283 -11.74 -20.29 -1.57
CA SER A 283 -13.06 -19.64 -1.46
C SER A 283 -13.06 -18.17 -1.81
N PHE A 284 -11.88 -17.52 -1.92
CA PHE A 284 -11.80 -16.13 -2.31
C PHE A 284 -12.26 -15.94 -3.77
N PRO A 285 -13.19 -15.01 -4.05
CA PRO A 285 -13.81 -14.91 -5.38
C PRO A 285 -12.84 -14.72 -6.55
N GLN A 286 -11.67 -14.13 -6.27
CA GLN A 286 -10.66 -13.82 -7.29
C GLN A 286 -9.35 -14.62 -7.06
N HIS A 287 -9.45 -15.81 -6.42
CA HIS A 287 -8.29 -16.65 -6.11
C HIS A 287 -7.45 -16.97 -7.37
N GLU A 288 -8.09 -17.34 -8.46
CA GLU A 288 -7.39 -17.63 -9.74
C GLU A 288 -6.64 -16.41 -10.30
N LEU A 289 -7.16 -15.20 -10.10
CA LEU A 289 -6.44 -13.98 -10.45
C LEU A 289 -5.25 -13.77 -9.53
N ALA A 290 -5.42 -14.00 -8.23
CA ALA A 290 -4.33 -13.91 -7.26
C ALA A 290 -3.17 -14.84 -7.63
N LEU A 291 -3.45 -16.10 -7.96
CA LEU A 291 -2.44 -17.08 -8.39
C LEU A 291 -1.67 -16.66 -9.65
N ARG A 292 -2.32 -15.98 -10.59
CA ARG A 292 -1.66 -15.50 -11.81
C ARG A 292 -0.81 -14.25 -11.62
N GLN A 293 -1.24 -13.35 -10.71
CA GLN A 293 -0.70 -12.00 -10.59
C GLN A 293 0.28 -11.85 -9.44
N GLN A 294 0.15 -12.66 -8.39
CA GLN A 294 0.89 -12.56 -7.15
C GLN A 294 1.83 -13.77 -6.95
N ARG A 295 2.96 -13.54 -6.30
CA ARG A 295 3.93 -14.59 -5.91
C ARG A 295 3.68 -15.13 -4.51
N GLY A 296 2.73 -14.55 -3.81
CA GLY A 296 2.24 -14.84 -2.48
C GLY A 296 1.14 -13.85 -2.12
N HIS A 297 0.40 -14.10 -1.05
CA HIS A 297 -0.85 -13.37 -0.81
C HIS A 297 -0.76 -12.30 0.29
N GLY A 298 0.44 -12.17 0.90
CA GLY A 298 0.72 -11.16 1.92
C GLY A 298 0.11 -11.44 3.28
N GLY A 299 0.25 -10.47 4.19
CA GLY A 299 -0.18 -10.58 5.58
C GLY A 299 -1.54 -9.97 5.90
N ILE A 300 -2.25 -9.45 4.91
CA ILE A 300 -3.53 -8.74 5.14
C ILE A 300 -4.69 -9.66 4.78
N LEU A 301 -5.64 -9.77 5.70
CA LEU A 301 -6.91 -10.45 5.48
C LEU A 301 -8.06 -9.63 6.08
N ALA A 302 -9.28 -9.92 5.67
CA ALA A 302 -10.47 -9.41 6.33
C ALA A 302 -11.45 -10.55 6.57
N PHE A 303 -12.24 -10.44 7.60
CA PHE A 303 -13.29 -11.42 7.90
C PHE A 303 -14.53 -10.72 8.44
N GLU A 304 -15.65 -11.39 8.35
CA GLU A 304 -16.94 -10.85 8.78
C GLU A 304 -17.52 -11.73 9.88
N ILE A 305 -17.93 -11.07 10.97
CA ILE A 305 -18.57 -11.74 12.11
C ILE A 305 -20.06 -11.41 12.19
N GLU A 306 -20.83 -12.33 12.75
CA GLU A 306 -22.23 -12.09 13.09
C GLU A 306 -22.37 -11.02 14.18
N GLY A 307 -23.48 -10.28 14.20
CA GLY A 307 -23.77 -9.25 15.20
C GLY A 307 -23.36 -7.82 14.80
N GLY A 308 -22.81 -7.62 13.60
CA GLY A 308 -22.60 -6.31 12.98
C GLY A 308 -21.73 -5.37 13.82
N LEU A 309 -22.16 -4.09 13.96
CA LEU A 309 -21.40 -3.03 14.63
C LEU A 309 -21.12 -3.34 16.11
N VAL A 310 -22.08 -3.92 16.81
CA VAL A 310 -21.96 -4.28 18.24
C VAL A 310 -20.86 -5.34 18.43
N ALA A 311 -20.96 -6.42 17.68
CA ALA A 311 -19.96 -7.49 17.73
C ALA A 311 -18.57 -7.01 17.29
N GLY A 312 -18.49 -6.24 16.17
CA GLY A 312 -17.24 -5.68 15.69
C GLY A 312 -16.55 -4.81 16.73
N THR A 313 -17.29 -3.93 17.39
CA THR A 313 -16.76 -3.07 18.47
C THR A 313 -16.34 -3.88 19.69
N ALA A 314 -17.13 -4.88 20.09
CA ALA A 314 -16.80 -5.73 21.23
C ALA A 314 -15.55 -6.57 20.97
N LEU A 315 -15.37 -7.11 19.75
CA LEU A 315 -14.15 -7.80 19.35
C LEU A 315 -12.92 -6.90 19.48
N MET A 316 -13.01 -5.65 18.94
CA MET A 316 -11.90 -4.69 19.02
C MET A 316 -11.48 -4.42 20.48
N ASN A 317 -12.44 -4.35 21.38
CA ASN A 317 -12.18 -4.09 22.80
C ASN A 317 -11.70 -5.32 23.58
N ALA A 318 -11.86 -6.53 23.02
CA ALA A 318 -11.53 -7.79 23.68
C ALA A 318 -10.17 -8.39 23.30
N VAL A 319 -9.57 -7.96 22.19
CA VAL A 319 -8.22 -8.41 21.79
C VAL A 319 -7.17 -8.02 22.84
N ARG A 320 -6.15 -8.86 23.01
CA ARG A 320 -5.11 -8.72 24.03
C ARG A 320 -3.70 -8.74 23.46
N LEU A 321 -3.46 -9.58 22.44
CA LEU A 321 -2.20 -9.66 21.72
C LEU A 321 -2.28 -8.80 20.46
N CYS A 322 -3.34 -8.95 19.66
CA CYS A 322 -3.57 -8.15 18.47
C CYS A 322 -3.79 -6.69 18.88
N ALA A 323 -3.01 -5.77 18.32
CA ALA A 323 -3.12 -4.37 18.68
C ALA A 323 -4.28 -3.69 17.90
N LEU A 324 -5.21 -3.08 18.64
CA LEU A 324 -6.22 -2.20 18.06
C LEU A 324 -5.54 -0.88 17.65
N ALA A 325 -5.16 -0.78 16.38
CA ALA A 325 -4.45 0.39 15.88
C ALA A 325 -4.68 0.59 14.37
N GLU A 326 -4.66 1.82 13.94
CA GLU A 326 -4.59 2.13 12.52
C GLU A 326 -3.19 1.80 11.99
N SER A 327 -3.08 1.43 10.75
CA SER A 327 -1.93 0.99 9.98
C SER A 327 -2.05 -0.48 9.59
N LEU A 328 -0.99 -1.02 8.98
CA LEU A 328 -0.86 -2.41 8.55
C LEU A 328 0.59 -2.73 8.16
N GLY A 329 0.91 -4.00 8.01
CA GLY A 329 2.16 -4.44 7.40
C GLY A 329 3.37 -4.41 8.33
N ALA A 330 3.16 -4.22 9.62
CA ALA A 330 4.20 -4.29 10.63
C ALA A 330 4.43 -5.73 11.13
N VAL A 331 5.53 -5.92 11.84
CA VAL A 331 5.87 -7.19 12.49
C VAL A 331 4.89 -7.57 13.60
N GLU A 332 4.20 -6.57 14.19
CA GLU A 332 3.11 -6.76 15.14
C GLU A 332 1.78 -6.97 14.41
N THR A 333 0.92 -7.82 14.95
CA THR A 333 -0.43 -8.02 14.44
C THR A 333 -1.33 -6.85 14.82
N LEU A 334 -1.90 -6.19 13.80
CA LEU A 334 -2.82 -5.05 13.96
C LEU A 334 -4.24 -5.44 13.52
N VAL A 335 -5.22 -5.00 14.29
CA VAL A 335 -6.64 -5.22 14.00
C VAL A 335 -7.37 -3.89 13.89
N THR A 336 -8.28 -3.78 12.94
CA THR A 336 -9.16 -2.62 12.77
C THR A 336 -10.58 -3.06 12.42
N HIS A 337 -11.55 -2.26 12.86
CA HIS A 337 -12.93 -2.38 12.47
C HIS A 337 -13.28 -1.23 11.51
N PRO A 338 -13.27 -1.45 10.18
CA PRO A 338 -13.41 -0.38 9.21
C PRO A 338 -14.65 0.47 9.41
N ALA A 339 -15.79 -0.14 9.74
CA ALA A 339 -17.06 0.55 9.89
C ALA A 339 -17.09 1.60 11.02
N SER A 340 -16.35 1.39 12.11
CA SER A 340 -16.28 2.33 13.24
C SER A 340 -14.99 3.16 13.29
N MET A 341 -14.00 2.87 12.43
CA MET A 341 -12.69 3.51 12.43
C MET A 341 -12.41 4.18 11.08
N THR A 342 -11.72 3.47 10.17
CA THR A 342 -11.19 4.04 8.91
C THR A 342 -12.24 4.50 7.91
N HIS A 343 -13.48 4.01 8.02
CA HIS A 343 -14.63 4.36 7.19
C HIS A 343 -15.83 4.88 8.01
N GLY A 344 -15.60 5.28 9.26
CA GLY A 344 -16.67 5.76 10.15
C GLY A 344 -17.38 7.00 9.62
N ASP A 345 -16.67 7.85 8.88
CA ASP A 345 -17.23 9.07 8.26
C ASP A 345 -17.95 8.80 6.91
N VAL A 346 -17.88 7.57 6.38
CA VAL A 346 -18.55 7.20 5.12
C VAL A 346 -19.96 6.75 5.39
N PRO A 347 -20.99 7.30 4.70
CA PRO A 347 -22.39 6.88 4.86
C PRO A 347 -22.52 5.36 4.70
N ARG A 348 -23.31 4.71 5.56
CA ARG A 348 -23.47 3.25 5.63
C ARG A 348 -23.78 2.63 4.27
N GLU A 349 -24.73 3.20 3.53
CA GLU A 349 -25.12 2.70 2.20
C GLU A 349 -23.95 2.69 1.21
N GLN A 350 -23.14 3.76 1.21
CA GLN A 350 -21.96 3.86 0.35
C GLN A 350 -20.87 2.86 0.77
N ARG A 351 -20.67 2.67 2.06
CA ARG A 351 -19.72 1.76 2.66
C ARG A 351 -20.08 0.30 2.33
N GLU A 352 -21.36 -0.09 2.50
CA GLU A 352 -21.85 -1.42 2.20
C GLU A 352 -21.78 -1.76 0.71
N ARG A 353 -22.03 -0.78 -0.20
CA ARG A 353 -21.79 -0.96 -1.65
C ARG A 353 -20.33 -1.25 -1.96
N ALA A 354 -19.41 -0.67 -1.23
CA ALA A 354 -17.97 -0.96 -1.35
C ALA A 354 -17.56 -2.28 -0.67
N GLY A 355 -18.51 -3.03 -0.09
CA GLY A 355 -18.27 -4.30 0.59
C GLY A 355 -17.76 -4.17 2.03
N VAL A 356 -17.80 -2.95 2.59
CA VAL A 356 -17.42 -2.67 3.97
C VAL A 356 -18.68 -2.70 4.85
N THR A 357 -19.01 -3.87 5.35
CA THR A 357 -20.18 -4.11 6.22
C THR A 357 -19.92 -3.73 7.67
N ASP A 358 -20.97 -3.72 8.49
CA ASP A 358 -20.87 -3.43 9.93
C ASP A 358 -20.13 -4.53 10.72
N GLY A 359 -20.03 -5.74 10.19
CA GLY A 359 -19.31 -6.86 10.83
C GLY A 359 -17.91 -7.10 10.28
N LEU A 360 -17.44 -6.29 9.32
CA LEU A 360 -16.15 -6.49 8.69
C LEU A 360 -15.01 -6.08 9.60
N VAL A 361 -14.08 -7.00 9.83
CA VAL A 361 -12.83 -6.80 10.58
C VAL A 361 -11.67 -6.96 9.60
N ARG A 362 -10.70 -6.04 9.61
CA ARG A 362 -9.44 -6.18 8.88
C ARG A 362 -8.32 -6.55 9.85
N LEU A 363 -7.57 -7.58 9.52
CA LEU A 363 -6.40 -8.04 10.26
C LEU A 363 -5.14 -7.89 9.40
N SER A 364 -4.13 -7.24 9.95
CA SER A 364 -2.77 -7.23 9.44
C SER A 364 -1.96 -8.20 10.28
N VAL A 365 -1.79 -9.42 9.79
CA VAL A 365 -1.12 -10.51 10.50
C VAL A 365 0.37 -10.22 10.59
N GLY A 366 0.90 -10.22 11.79
CA GLY A 366 2.31 -9.98 12.10
C GLY A 366 3.17 -11.23 12.04
N LEU A 367 4.27 -11.20 12.80
CA LEU A 367 5.25 -12.29 12.88
C LEU A 367 5.19 -13.08 14.19
N GLU A 368 4.20 -12.79 15.04
CA GLU A 368 3.91 -13.59 16.24
C GLU A 368 3.54 -15.02 15.83
N ASP A 369 3.67 -15.98 16.73
CA ASP A 369 3.22 -17.35 16.47
C ASP A 369 1.73 -17.34 16.08
N PRO A 370 1.33 -17.93 14.96
CA PRO A 370 -0.06 -17.91 14.53
C PRO A 370 -1.02 -18.60 15.52
N ALA A 371 -0.53 -19.51 16.36
CA ALA A 371 -1.35 -20.12 17.41
C ALA A 371 -1.75 -19.11 18.49
N ASP A 372 -0.86 -18.19 18.83
CA ASP A 372 -1.14 -17.11 19.80
C ASP A 372 -2.12 -16.09 19.23
N ILE A 373 -1.96 -15.73 17.94
CA ILE A 373 -2.92 -14.86 17.23
C ILE A 373 -4.31 -15.50 17.20
N ILE A 374 -4.39 -16.79 16.85
CA ILE A 374 -5.64 -17.56 16.80
C ILE A 374 -6.28 -17.63 18.20
N ALA A 375 -5.51 -17.87 19.24
CA ALA A 375 -6.03 -17.93 20.61
C ALA A 375 -6.61 -16.58 21.05
N ASP A 376 -5.94 -15.46 20.69
CA ASP A 376 -6.44 -14.12 21.00
C ASP A 376 -7.72 -13.77 20.22
N LEU A 377 -7.75 -14.05 18.92
CA LEU A 377 -8.95 -13.86 18.11
C LEU A 377 -10.12 -14.74 18.60
N GLY A 378 -9.85 -16.00 18.95
CA GLY A 378 -10.88 -16.94 19.42
C GLY A 378 -11.59 -16.41 20.67
N GLN A 379 -10.83 -16.00 21.68
CA GLN A 379 -11.44 -15.43 22.90
C GLN A 379 -12.19 -14.11 22.61
N ALA A 380 -11.68 -13.28 21.70
CA ALA A 380 -12.31 -12.01 21.35
C ALA A 380 -13.61 -12.21 20.55
N ILE A 381 -13.67 -13.21 19.66
CA ILE A 381 -14.90 -13.58 18.93
C ILE A 381 -15.99 -14.08 19.88
N GLU A 382 -15.64 -14.87 20.90
CA GLU A 382 -16.63 -15.32 21.90
C GLU A 382 -17.21 -14.14 22.71
N VAL A 383 -16.37 -13.17 23.10
CA VAL A 383 -16.85 -11.92 23.74
C VAL A 383 -17.75 -11.13 22.82
N ALA A 384 -17.40 -11.04 21.53
CA ALA A 384 -18.21 -10.34 20.52
C ALA A 384 -19.58 -11.00 20.34
N ALA A 385 -19.64 -12.34 20.32
CA ALA A 385 -20.88 -13.10 20.20
C ALA A 385 -21.79 -12.87 21.40
N ALA A 386 -21.26 -12.91 22.63
CA ALA A 386 -22.02 -12.62 23.84
C ALA A 386 -22.61 -11.21 23.83
N ALA A 387 -21.82 -10.20 23.45
CA ALA A 387 -22.28 -8.83 23.35
C ALA A 387 -23.42 -8.64 22.33
N ALA A 388 -23.37 -9.35 21.21
CA ALA A 388 -24.42 -9.30 20.19
C ALA A 388 -25.73 -10.01 20.63
N GLU A 389 -25.64 -11.01 21.51
CA GLU A 389 -26.80 -11.68 22.08
C GLU A 389 -27.49 -10.83 23.17
N GLU A 390 -26.74 -10.02 23.91
CA GLU A 390 -27.25 -9.10 24.94
C GLU A 390 -27.93 -7.85 24.35
N GLU A 391 -27.49 -7.34 23.22
CA GLU A 391 -28.10 -6.24 22.48
C GLU A 391 -28.60 -6.72 21.10
N PRO A 392 -29.76 -7.39 21.01
CA PRO A 392 -30.29 -7.82 19.73
C PRO A 392 -30.56 -6.58 18.86
N CYS A 393 -29.97 -6.60 17.65
CA CYS A 393 -30.09 -5.55 16.64
C CYS A 393 -31.55 -5.04 16.55
N PRO A 394 -31.82 -3.73 16.71
CA PRO A 394 -33.14 -3.21 16.47
C PRO A 394 -33.54 -3.56 15.05
N ALA A 395 -34.60 -4.40 14.93
CA ALA A 395 -35.16 -4.81 13.64
C ALA A 395 -35.33 -3.55 12.77
N ALA A 396 -34.85 -3.63 11.52
CA ALA A 396 -34.96 -2.58 10.52
C ALA A 396 -36.37 -1.99 10.54
N ARG A 397 -36.47 -0.73 10.97
CA ARG A 397 -37.71 0.06 10.85
C ARG A 397 -37.64 0.89 9.57
#